data_8314ec63de709cfe97b93a44df09b82a
#
_entry.id   8314ec63de709cfe97b93a44df09b82a
#
_cell.length_a   1.000
_cell.length_b   1.000
_cell.length_c   1.000
_cell.angle_alpha   90.00
_cell.angle_beta   90.00
_cell.angle_gamma   90.00
#
_symmetry.space_group_name_H-M   'P 1'
#
loop_
_entity.id
_entity.type
_entity.pdbx_description
1 polymer ?
#
loop_
_entity_poly.entity_id
_entity_poly.type
_entity_poly.pdbx_seq_one_letter_code
_entity_poly.pdbx_strand_id
1 'polypeptide(L)'
;QVKTYDVSGKIICHASGALSSEVFSDISELKGFGFSIHPLFAVSDKYNSYKELSGSYFTIEGSEQKINVVKSFLEKMGNNVCIISKNDKVKYHASAAIASNLVVGLISLSERLLTECGFDEKSAHEALAPIIKGNVNHIINDGVTKALTGPIERNDITTVKKHLEILDDNDKEIYKKLSLEVVNVAEKKNKDRDYSKIKETLK
;
A
#
# COMPACT_ATOMS: atom_id res chain seq x y z
N GLN A 1 -9.44 -3.32 -30.17
CA GLN A 1 -10.26 -2.11 -30.37
C GLN A 1 -9.44 -0.90 -30.86
N VAL A 2 -8.17 -0.74 -30.40
CA VAL A 2 -7.32 0.41 -30.80
C VAL A 2 -7.02 0.41 -32.31
N LYS A 3 -6.94 -0.77 -32.94
CA LYS A 3 -6.64 -0.92 -34.40
C LYS A 3 -7.67 -0.30 -35.35
N THR A 4 -8.85 0.05 -34.86
CA THR A 4 -9.91 0.64 -35.65
C THR A 4 -9.86 2.17 -35.74
N TYR A 5 -8.91 2.79 -35.01
CA TYR A 5 -8.77 4.24 -34.95
C TYR A 5 -7.40 4.69 -35.44
N ASP A 6 -7.31 5.87 -36.03
CA ASP A 6 -6.05 6.53 -36.32
C ASP A 6 -5.46 7.04 -34.99
N VAL A 7 -4.41 6.34 -34.52
CA VAL A 7 -3.67 6.66 -33.27
C VAL A 7 -2.30 7.25 -33.56
N SER A 8 -1.99 7.55 -34.83
CA SER A 8 -0.70 8.11 -35.21
C SER A 8 -0.43 9.41 -34.47
N GLY A 9 0.75 9.48 -33.79
CA GLY A 9 1.19 10.62 -32.99
C GLY A 9 0.45 10.78 -31.65
N LYS A 10 -0.56 9.96 -31.36
CA LYS A 10 -1.37 10.08 -30.13
C LYS A 10 -0.78 9.31 -28.97
N ILE A 11 -1.02 9.80 -27.78
CA ILE A 11 -0.73 9.13 -26.50
C ILE A 11 -2.00 8.37 -26.10
N ILE A 12 -1.88 7.04 -25.96
CA ILE A 12 -2.94 6.15 -25.52
C ILE A 12 -2.54 5.58 -24.17
N CYS A 13 -3.41 5.68 -23.18
CA CYS A 13 -3.08 5.24 -21.83
C CYS A 13 -4.20 4.41 -21.20
N HIS A 14 -3.81 3.62 -20.20
CA HIS A 14 -4.70 3.00 -19.22
C HIS A 14 -4.29 3.40 -17.81
N ALA A 15 -5.21 3.25 -16.86
CA ALA A 15 -4.99 3.60 -15.45
C ALA A 15 -4.78 2.38 -14.52
N SER A 16 -4.37 1.23 -15.07
CA SER A 16 -4.08 0.05 -14.23
C SER A 16 -2.77 0.20 -13.46
N GLY A 17 -2.79 -0.08 -12.16
CA GLY A 17 -1.59 -0.11 -11.34
C GLY A 17 -0.70 -1.33 -11.62
N ALA A 18 -1.27 -2.46 -12.03
CA ALA A 18 -0.56 -3.73 -12.21
C ALA A 18 -0.09 -3.97 -13.65
N LEU A 19 -0.89 -3.55 -14.65
CA LEU A 19 -0.56 -3.78 -16.05
C LEU A 19 0.46 -2.76 -16.56
N SER A 20 1.38 -3.20 -17.42
CA SER A 20 2.30 -2.33 -18.16
C SER A 20 1.68 -1.80 -19.44
N SER A 21 2.32 -0.82 -20.07
CA SER A 21 1.94 -0.29 -21.38
C SER A 21 2.00 -1.33 -22.50
N GLU A 22 2.62 -2.49 -22.28
CA GLU A 22 2.70 -3.61 -23.24
C GLU A 22 1.34 -4.21 -23.59
N VAL A 23 0.28 -3.91 -22.83
CA VAL A 23 -1.10 -4.27 -23.24
C VAL A 23 -1.51 -3.62 -24.58
N PHE A 24 -0.79 -2.60 -25.00
CA PHE A 24 -0.91 -1.96 -26.31
C PHE A 24 0.14 -2.50 -27.29
N SER A 25 0.22 -3.83 -27.46
CA SER A 25 1.30 -4.54 -28.17
C SER A 25 1.69 -3.94 -29.53
N ASP A 26 0.70 -3.49 -30.31
CA ASP A 26 0.90 -3.03 -31.69
C ASP A 26 0.92 -1.50 -31.82
N ILE A 27 0.92 -0.77 -30.69
CA ILE A 27 0.74 0.69 -30.72
C ILE A 27 1.85 1.44 -31.45
N SER A 28 3.09 0.91 -31.38
CA SER A 28 4.25 1.48 -32.08
C SER A 28 4.17 1.30 -33.60
N GLU A 29 3.65 0.16 -34.06
CA GLU A 29 3.41 -0.10 -35.48
C GLU A 29 2.38 0.87 -36.06
N LEU A 30 1.38 1.25 -35.24
CA LEU A 30 0.37 2.25 -35.55
C LEU A 30 0.87 3.69 -35.34
N LYS A 31 2.17 3.88 -35.07
CA LYS A 31 2.80 5.20 -34.81
C LYS A 31 2.19 5.95 -33.61
N GLY A 32 1.57 5.25 -32.69
CA GLY A 32 1.06 5.77 -31.42
C GLY A 32 2.03 5.51 -30.26
N PHE A 33 1.74 6.06 -29.10
CA PHE A 33 2.55 5.97 -27.89
C PHE A 33 1.71 5.41 -26.74
N GLY A 34 2.05 4.19 -26.27
CA GLY A 34 1.34 3.51 -25.18
C GLY A 34 1.90 3.91 -23.80
N PHE A 35 0.99 4.12 -22.84
CA PHE A 35 1.32 4.43 -21.46
C PHE A 35 0.45 3.71 -20.45
N SER A 36 1.03 3.38 -19.30
CA SER A 36 0.33 3.16 -18.06
C SER A 36 0.49 4.43 -17.19
N ILE A 37 -0.62 5.03 -16.76
CA ILE A 37 -0.67 6.22 -15.93
C ILE A 37 -1.59 5.90 -14.75
N HIS A 38 -1.02 5.63 -13.58
CA HIS A 38 -1.79 5.17 -12.42
C HIS A 38 -1.67 6.16 -11.26
N PRO A 39 -2.79 6.72 -10.75
CA PRO A 39 -2.79 7.50 -9.52
C PRO A 39 -2.59 6.59 -8.32
N LEU A 40 -1.64 6.90 -7.44
CA LEU A 40 -1.50 6.28 -6.14
C LEU A 40 -2.49 6.95 -5.17
N PHE A 41 -3.74 6.60 -5.33
CA PHE A 41 -4.86 7.21 -4.63
C PHE A 41 -5.98 6.19 -4.39
N ALA A 42 -6.60 6.24 -3.21
CA ALA A 42 -7.74 5.38 -2.87
C ALA A 42 -9.02 5.94 -3.51
N VAL A 43 -9.40 5.40 -4.66
CA VAL A 43 -10.64 5.78 -5.36
C VAL A 43 -11.83 5.14 -4.66
N SER A 44 -12.50 5.88 -3.79
CA SER A 44 -13.68 5.43 -3.03
C SER A 44 -15.02 5.78 -3.71
N ASP A 45 -15.03 6.83 -4.53
CA ASP A 45 -16.22 7.29 -5.27
C ASP A 45 -15.88 7.40 -6.77
N LYS A 46 -16.58 6.59 -7.57
CA LYS A 46 -16.42 6.52 -9.02
C LYS A 46 -16.60 7.89 -9.73
N TYR A 47 -17.43 8.76 -9.18
CA TYR A 47 -17.82 10.01 -9.83
C TYR A 47 -17.18 11.26 -9.21
N ASN A 48 -16.67 11.18 -7.98
CA ASN A 48 -16.21 12.36 -7.25
C ASN A 48 -14.74 12.32 -6.87
N SER A 49 -14.11 11.13 -6.75
CA SER A 49 -12.70 11.01 -6.30
C SER A 49 -11.72 11.79 -7.17
N TYR A 50 -12.04 12.09 -8.43
CA TYR A 50 -11.18 12.92 -9.29
C TYR A 50 -10.93 14.33 -8.74
N LYS A 51 -11.83 14.87 -7.92
CA LYS A 51 -11.71 16.20 -7.31
C LYS A 51 -10.58 16.28 -6.28
N GLU A 52 -10.18 15.11 -5.75
CA GLU A 52 -9.17 14.98 -4.70
C GLU A 52 -7.81 14.50 -5.25
N LEU A 53 -7.70 14.30 -6.59
CA LEU A 53 -6.47 13.81 -7.22
C LEU A 53 -5.34 14.86 -7.28
N SER A 54 -5.66 16.15 -7.13
CA SER A 54 -4.65 17.20 -7.14
C SER A 54 -3.65 17.01 -5.99
N GLY A 55 -2.37 17.06 -6.28
CA GLY A 55 -1.29 16.78 -5.32
C GLY A 55 -0.97 15.30 -5.12
N SER A 56 -1.75 14.39 -5.71
CA SER A 56 -1.45 12.96 -5.64
C SER A 56 -0.20 12.58 -6.41
N TYR A 57 0.38 11.43 -6.05
CA TYR A 57 1.42 10.80 -6.84
C TYR A 57 0.84 10.00 -7.98
N PHE A 58 1.38 10.22 -9.17
CA PHE A 58 1.13 9.37 -10.34
C PHE A 58 2.37 8.57 -10.68
N THR A 59 2.23 7.30 -10.95
CA THR A 59 3.28 6.52 -11.60
C THR A 59 3.00 6.43 -13.08
N ILE A 60 4.03 6.66 -13.88
CA ILE A 60 3.97 6.53 -15.34
C ILE A 60 5.00 5.52 -15.82
N GLU A 61 4.61 4.74 -16.82
CA GLU A 61 5.45 3.80 -17.54
C GLU A 61 4.97 3.77 -18.99
N GLY A 62 5.86 3.68 -19.97
CA GLY A 62 5.48 3.63 -21.38
C GLY A 62 6.58 4.13 -22.33
N SER A 63 6.18 4.63 -23.47
CA SER A 63 7.09 5.04 -24.55
C SER A 63 8.10 6.09 -24.13
N GLU A 64 9.40 5.75 -24.22
CA GLU A 64 10.53 6.65 -23.86
C GLU A 64 10.46 7.97 -24.64
N GLN A 65 10.01 7.95 -25.89
CA GLN A 65 9.95 9.13 -26.75
C GLN A 65 9.01 10.23 -26.21
N LYS A 66 7.99 9.87 -25.45
CA LYS A 66 6.95 10.79 -24.94
C LYS A 66 6.85 10.84 -23.41
N ILE A 67 7.69 10.11 -22.68
CA ILE A 67 7.60 10.00 -21.23
C ILE A 67 7.70 11.38 -20.54
N ASN A 68 8.61 12.23 -21.00
CA ASN A 68 8.77 13.57 -20.45
C ASN A 68 7.59 14.50 -20.78
N VAL A 69 6.92 14.28 -21.90
CA VAL A 69 5.69 15.02 -22.26
C VAL A 69 4.57 14.68 -21.30
N VAL A 70 4.35 13.37 -21.04
CA VAL A 70 3.34 12.89 -20.09
C VAL A 70 3.66 13.37 -18.69
N LYS A 71 4.92 13.24 -18.25
CA LYS A 71 5.38 13.73 -16.94
C LYS A 71 5.06 15.22 -16.77
N SER A 72 5.53 16.07 -17.70
CA SER A 72 5.32 17.52 -17.62
C SER A 72 3.84 17.90 -17.65
N PHE A 73 3.00 17.14 -18.37
CA PHE A 73 1.56 17.38 -18.38
C PHE A 73 0.94 17.16 -17.00
N LEU A 74 1.24 16.04 -16.35
CA LEU A 74 0.71 15.74 -15.02
C LEU A 74 1.25 16.68 -13.93
N GLU A 75 2.53 17.06 -14.01
CA GLU A 75 3.15 18.05 -13.10
C GLU A 75 2.49 19.44 -13.22
N LYS A 76 2.17 19.88 -14.43
CA LYS A 76 1.42 21.13 -14.67
C LYS A 76 0.00 21.09 -14.11
N MET A 77 -0.58 19.91 -13.94
CA MET A 77 -1.87 19.73 -13.27
C MET A 77 -1.74 19.70 -11.72
N GLY A 78 -0.55 19.95 -11.19
CA GLY A 78 -0.30 19.99 -9.75
C GLY A 78 -0.01 18.64 -9.10
N ASN A 79 0.28 17.59 -9.89
CA ASN A 79 0.53 16.24 -9.38
C ASN A 79 2.03 15.94 -9.27
N ASN A 80 2.38 15.03 -8.37
CA ASN A 80 3.71 14.45 -8.29
C ASN A 80 3.82 13.27 -9.25
N VAL A 81 4.96 13.11 -9.93
CA VAL A 81 5.12 12.05 -10.94
C VAL A 81 6.39 11.25 -10.70
N CYS A 82 6.24 9.92 -10.65
CA CYS A 82 7.34 8.97 -10.60
C CYS A 82 7.31 8.07 -11.86
N ILE A 83 8.45 8.02 -12.56
CA ILE A 83 8.63 7.07 -13.66
C ILE A 83 9.08 5.74 -13.06
N ILE A 84 8.38 4.66 -13.39
CA ILE A 84 8.74 3.30 -12.97
C ILE A 84 9.00 2.42 -14.18
N SER A 85 9.76 1.34 -13.98
CA SER A 85 9.96 0.35 -15.02
C SER A 85 8.73 -0.55 -15.16
N LYS A 86 8.52 -1.11 -16.35
CA LYS A 86 7.46 -2.11 -16.58
C LYS A 86 7.60 -3.33 -15.66
N ASN A 87 8.82 -3.72 -15.33
CA ASN A 87 9.10 -4.86 -14.46
C ASN A 87 8.74 -4.60 -13.00
N ASP A 88 8.66 -3.33 -12.60
CA ASP A 88 8.33 -2.95 -11.23
C ASP A 88 6.82 -2.74 -11.01
N LYS A 89 6.01 -2.74 -12.07
CA LYS A 89 4.55 -2.49 -11.98
C LYS A 89 3.85 -3.39 -10.97
N VAL A 90 4.11 -4.69 -10.99
CA VAL A 90 3.48 -5.65 -10.07
C VAL A 90 3.91 -5.40 -8.62
N LYS A 91 5.20 -5.16 -8.38
CA LYS A 91 5.72 -4.83 -7.04
C LYS A 91 5.13 -3.51 -6.53
N TYR A 92 5.11 -2.50 -7.37
CA TYR A 92 4.47 -1.22 -7.07
C TYR A 92 3.00 -1.39 -6.68
N HIS A 93 2.22 -2.14 -7.48
CA HIS A 93 0.81 -2.38 -7.19
C HIS A 93 0.62 -3.18 -5.89
N ALA A 94 1.48 -4.16 -5.63
CA ALA A 94 1.47 -4.91 -4.36
C ALA A 94 1.70 -3.98 -3.16
N SER A 95 2.62 -3.00 -3.26
CA SER A 95 2.83 -2.04 -2.16
C SER A 95 1.60 -1.18 -1.89
N ALA A 96 0.90 -0.74 -2.95
CA ALA A 96 -0.36 0.00 -2.81
C ALA A 96 -1.46 -0.85 -2.18
N ALA A 97 -1.59 -2.11 -2.60
CA ALA A 97 -2.57 -3.05 -2.03
C ALA A 97 -2.28 -3.35 -0.54
N ILE A 98 -1.01 -3.50 -0.15
CA ILE A 98 -0.62 -3.68 1.25
C ILE A 98 -1.03 -2.46 2.09
N ALA A 99 -0.80 -1.24 1.60
CA ALA A 99 -1.10 -0.02 2.33
C ALA A 99 -2.60 0.36 2.34
N SER A 100 -3.43 -0.31 1.56
CA SER A 100 -4.87 -0.04 1.45
C SER A 100 -5.73 -1.28 1.75
N ASN A 101 -5.88 -2.18 0.77
CA ASN A 101 -6.80 -3.32 0.88
C ASN A 101 -6.43 -4.27 2.02
N LEU A 102 -5.13 -4.55 2.25
CA LEU A 102 -4.72 -5.46 3.32
C LEU A 102 -4.86 -4.82 4.71
N VAL A 103 -4.84 -3.50 4.83
CA VAL A 103 -5.19 -2.80 6.08
C VAL A 103 -6.65 -3.07 6.46
N VAL A 104 -7.59 -3.11 5.48
CA VAL A 104 -8.98 -3.49 5.75
C VAL A 104 -9.06 -4.91 6.32
N GLY A 105 -8.29 -5.85 5.78
CA GLY A 105 -8.22 -7.22 6.30
C GLY A 105 -7.69 -7.29 7.74
N LEU A 106 -6.66 -6.49 8.07
CA LEU A 106 -6.13 -6.42 9.44
C LEU A 106 -7.12 -5.83 10.44
N ILE A 107 -7.87 -4.81 10.04
CA ILE A 107 -8.91 -4.22 10.89
C ILE A 107 -10.04 -5.22 11.10
N SER A 108 -10.50 -5.89 10.05
CA SER A 108 -11.52 -6.95 10.15
C SER A 108 -11.11 -8.09 11.10
N LEU A 109 -9.84 -8.53 11.03
CA LEU A 109 -9.29 -9.50 11.99
C LEU A 109 -9.37 -8.97 13.43
N SER A 110 -8.99 -7.71 13.64
CA SER A 110 -9.00 -7.10 14.98
C SER A 110 -10.43 -6.95 15.53
N GLU A 111 -11.40 -6.60 14.69
CA GLU A 111 -12.82 -6.51 15.06
C GLU A 111 -13.35 -7.88 15.45
N ARG A 112 -13.05 -8.94 14.67
CA ARG A 112 -13.44 -10.31 15.00
C ARG A 112 -12.90 -10.75 16.36
N LEU A 113 -11.62 -10.52 16.63
CA LEU A 113 -11.03 -10.85 17.93
C LEU A 113 -11.70 -10.11 19.10
N LEU A 114 -12.16 -8.86 18.91
CA LEU A 114 -12.95 -8.16 19.93
C LEU A 114 -14.35 -8.77 20.09
N THR A 115 -15.00 -9.24 19.01
CA THR A 115 -16.30 -9.91 19.16
C THR A 115 -16.16 -11.22 19.93
N GLU A 116 -15.08 -11.95 19.78
CA GLU A 116 -14.75 -13.14 20.59
C GLU A 116 -14.53 -12.79 22.08
N CYS A 117 -14.15 -11.55 22.38
CA CYS A 117 -14.07 -11.02 23.75
C CYS A 117 -15.40 -10.50 24.31
N GLY A 118 -16.51 -10.63 23.55
CA GLY A 118 -17.86 -10.25 23.99
C GLY A 118 -18.35 -8.87 23.55
N PHE A 119 -17.62 -8.16 22.68
CA PHE A 119 -18.12 -6.95 22.03
C PHE A 119 -19.14 -7.36 20.94
N ASP A 120 -20.20 -6.57 20.76
CA ASP A 120 -20.97 -6.61 19.52
C ASP A 120 -20.19 -5.94 18.37
N GLU A 121 -20.56 -6.22 17.11
CA GLU A 121 -19.85 -5.72 15.93
C GLU A 121 -19.70 -4.20 15.91
N LYS A 122 -20.77 -3.47 16.30
CA LYS A 122 -20.75 -2.01 16.33
C LYS A 122 -19.79 -1.48 17.39
N SER A 123 -19.87 -2.03 18.59
CA SER A 123 -18.97 -1.65 19.70
C SER A 123 -17.51 -2.02 19.42
N ALA A 124 -17.24 -3.14 18.76
CA ALA A 124 -15.89 -3.51 18.33
C ALA A 124 -15.31 -2.47 17.36
N HIS A 125 -16.08 -2.06 16.35
CA HIS A 125 -15.69 -1.03 15.40
C HIS A 125 -15.42 0.33 16.10
N GLU A 126 -16.36 0.79 16.93
CA GLU A 126 -16.26 2.06 17.65
C GLU A 126 -15.06 2.08 18.62
N ALA A 127 -14.75 0.97 19.29
CA ALA A 127 -13.61 0.85 20.20
C ALA A 127 -12.26 0.90 19.50
N LEU A 128 -12.15 0.33 18.29
CA LEU A 128 -10.90 0.33 17.51
C LEU A 128 -10.65 1.65 16.77
N ALA A 129 -11.70 2.39 16.42
CA ALA A 129 -11.58 3.60 15.60
C ALA A 129 -10.57 4.63 16.15
N PRO A 130 -10.50 4.96 17.46
CA PRO A 130 -9.52 5.89 18.01
C PRO A 130 -8.09 5.35 17.90
N ILE A 131 -7.88 4.04 18.09
CA ILE A 131 -6.56 3.39 18.01
C ILE A 131 -6.05 3.44 16.57
N ILE A 132 -6.90 3.07 15.60
CA ILE A 132 -6.59 3.09 14.18
C ILE A 132 -6.26 4.51 13.73
N LYS A 133 -7.14 5.47 14.02
CA LYS A 133 -6.94 6.87 13.63
C LYS A 133 -5.69 7.47 14.25
N GLY A 134 -5.44 7.22 15.53
CA GLY A 134 -4.26 7.71 16.24
C GLY A 134 -2.98 7.16 15.62
N ASN A 135 -2.92 5.85 15.42
CA ASN A 135 -1.73 5.19 14.85
C ASN A 135 -1.46 5.64 13.41
N VAL A 136 -2.49 5.70 12.56
CA VAL A 136 -2.37 6.16 11.17
C VAL A 136 -1.89 7.62 11.12
N ASN A 137 -2.45 8.50 11.94
CA ASN A 137 -2.00 9.89 12.03
C ASN A 137 -0.52 10.00 12.43
N HIS A 138 -0.07 9.23 13.42
CA HIS A 138 1.34 9.18 13.81
C HIS A 138 2.23 8.69 12.67
N ILE A 139 1.82 7.64 11.95
CA ILE A 139 2.56 7.13 10.79
C ILE A 139 2.69 8.21 9.69
N ILE A 140 1.61 8.92 9.38
CA ILE A 140 1.60 9.95 8.34
C ILE A 140 2.48 11.14 8.73
N ASN A 141 2.39 11.61 9.97
CA ASN A 141 3.06 12.84 10.41
C ASN A 141 4.53 12.60 10.80
N ASP A 142 4.84 11.47 11.42
CA ASP A 142 6.13 11.22 12.07
C ASP A 142 6.95 10.10 11.37
N GLY A 143 6.31 9.35 10.48
CA GLY A 143 6.87 8.17 9.82
C GLY A 143 6.82 6.91 10.69
N VAL A 144 6.91 5.75 10.04
CA VAL A 144 6.72 4.41 10.67
C VAL A 144 7.65 4.15 11.87
N THR A 145 8.90 4.64 11.80
CA THR A 145 9.90 4.39 12.85
C THR A 145 9.55 5.10 14.16
N LYS A 146 9.12 6.38 14.09
CA LYS A 146 8.74 7.14 15.28
C LYS A 146 7.37 6.71 15.81
N ALA A 147 6.44 6.40 14.92
CA ALA A 147 5.09 5.98 15.28
C ALA A 147 5.05 4.63 16.01
N LEU A 148 6.04 3.76 15.79
CA LEU A 148 6.04 2.42 16.36
C LEU A 148 6.10 2.46 17.90
N THR A 149 5.17 1.74 18.54
CA THR A 149 5.07 1.47 19.96
C THR A 149 4.67 0.01 20.19
N GLY A 150 4.48 -0.39 21.45
CA GLY A 150 3.89 -1.68 21.77
C GLY A 150 4.90 -2.75 22.21
N PRO A 151 4.43 -4.00 22.42
CA PRO A 151 5.24 -5.06 23.03
C PRO A 151 6.46 -5.45 22.20
N ILE A 152 6.33 -5.49 20.86
CA ILE A 152 7.46 -5.82 19.97
C ILE A 152 8.53 -4.73 20.05
N GLU A 153 8.13 -3.46 19.98
CA GLU A 153 9.07 -2.33 20.10
C GLU A 153 9.84 -2.38 21.43
N ARG A 154 9.14 -2.69 22.55
CA ARG A 154 9.75 -2.82 23.86
C ARG A 154 10.49 -4.13 24.10
N ASN A 155 10.50 -5.06 23.13
CA ASN A 155 11.08 -6.39 23.24
C ASN A 155 10.42 -7.24 24.35
N ASP A 156 9.11 -7.08 24.54
CA ASP A 156 8.32 -7.79 25.55
C ASP A 156 7.91 -9.18 25.05
N ILE A 157 8.85 -10.12 25.16
CA ILE A 157 8.66 -11.51 24.72
C ILE A 157 7.51 -12.19 25.45
N THR A 158 7.30 -11.86 26.72
CA THR A 158 6.25 -12.49 27.54
C THR A 158 4.87 -12.18 26.99
N THR A 159 4.62 -10.92 26.66
CA THR A 159 3.34 -10.51 26.05
C THR A 159 3.16 -11.13 24.67
N VAL A 160 4.21 -11.15 23.84
CA VAL A 160 4.14 -11.77 22.50
C VAL A 160 3.81 -13.26 22.58
N LYS A 161 4.41 -14.00 23.50
CA LYS A 161 4.08 -15.43 23.73
C LYS A 161 2.63 -15.65 24.10
N LYS A 162 2.09 -14.83 25.03
CA LYS A 162 0.67 -14.89 25.42
C LYS A 162 -0.28 -14.65 24.23
N HIS A 163 0.07 -13.70 23.34
CA HIS A 163 -0.72 -13.50 22.11
C HIS A 163 -0.70 -14.75 21.23
N LEU A 164 0.48 -15.36 21.04
CA LEU A 164 0.61 -16.59 20.22
C LEU A 164 -0.08 -17.81 20.84
N GLU A 165 -0.24 -17.87 22.15
CA GLU A 165 -0.92 -18.97 22.86
C GLU A 165 -2.44 -18.94 22.63
N ILE A 166 -3.04 -17.75 22.50
CA ILE A 166 -4.51 -17.59 22.43
C ILE A 166 -5.05 -17.52 21.00
N LEU A 167 -4.24 -17.12 20.04
CA LEU A 167 -4.63 -17.01 18.63
C LEU A 167 -4.76 -18.41 18.00
N ASP A 168 -5.77 -18.60 17.13
CA ASP A 168 -5.85 -19.79 16.30
C ASP A 168 -4.68 -19.86 15.29
N ASP A 169 -4.52 -20.99 14.62
CA ASP A 169 -3.33 -21.22 13.78
C ASP A 169 -3.23 -20.24 12.60
N ASN A 170 -4.34 -19.84 12.00
CA ASN A 170 -4.36 -18.90 10.88
C ASN A 170 -4.01 -17.47 11.35
N ASP A 171 -4.64 -17.01 12.42
CA ASP A 171 -4.40 -15.68 12.99
C ASP A 171 -2.97 -15.56 13.54
N LYS A 172 -2.47 -16.66 14.13
CA LYS A 172 -1.10 -16.78 14.60
C LYS A 172 -0.09 -16.59 13.49
N GLU A 173 -0.31 -17.18 12.32
CA GLU A 173 0.59 -17.01 11.17
C GLU A 173 0.56 -15.56 10.65
N ILE A 174 -0.61 -14.92 10.56
CA ILE A 174 -0.73 -13.50 10.20
C ILE A 174 0.02 -12.64 11.23
N TYR A 175 -0.25 -12.87 12.53
CA TYR A 175 0.40 -12.14 13.62
C TYR A 175 1.92 -12.26 13.56
N LYS A 176 2.47 -13.46 13.39
CA LYS A 176 3.91 -13.72 13.29
C LYS A 176 4.53 -12.98 12.12
N LYS A 177 3.96 -13.11 10.91
CA LYS A 177 4.53 -12.48 9.70
C LYS A 177 4.56 -10.96 9.81
N LEU A 178 3.47 -10.35 10.27
CA LEU A 178 3.43 -8.91 10.49
C LEU A 178 4.35 -8.46 11.62
N SER A 179 4.43 -9.24 12.71
CA SER A 179 5.33 -8.95 13.81
C SER A 179 6.80 -8.95 13.40
N LEU A 180 7.21 -9.81 12.47
CA LEU A 180 8.56 -9.78 11.91
C LEU A 180 8.85 -8.48 11.15
N GLU A 181 7.88 -7.94 10.40
CA GLU A 181 8.03 -6.62 9.79
C GLU A 181 8.10 -5.50 10.84
N VAL A 182 7.31 -5.61 11.91
CA VAL A 182 7.39 -4.67 13.04
C VAL A 182 8.75 -4.74 13.73
N VAL A 183 9.36 -5.93 13.87
CA VAL A 183 10.74 -6.07 14.39
C VAL A 183 11.75 -5.35 13.50
N ASN A 184 11.62 -5.42 12.17
CA ASN A 184 12.50 -4.70 11.25
C ASN A 184 12.45 -3.17 11.47
N VAL A 185 11.27 -2.64 11.82
CA VAL A 185 11.10 -1.23 12.19
C VAL A 185 11.68 -0.93 13.57
N ALA A 186 11.45 -1.83 14.53
CA ALA A 186 11.96 -1.70 15.91
C ALA A 186 13.49 -1.67 15.97
N GLU A 187 14.18 -2.48 15.17
CA GLU A 187 15.64 -2.48 15.02
C GLU A 187 16.17 -1.14 14.48
N LYS A 188 15.44 -0.53 13.54
CA LYS A 188 15.80 0.81 13.03
C LYS A 188 15.62 1.89 14.10
N LYS A 189 14.61 1.74 14.95
CA LYS A 189 14.29 2.68 16.04
C LYS A 189 15.27 2.58 17.20
N ASN A 190 15.62 1.36 17.62
CA ASN A 190 16.40 1.05 18.81
C ASN A 190 17.65 0.27 18.41
N LYS A 191 18.66 0.95 17.88
CA LYS A 191 19.85 0.33 17.28
C LYS A 191 20.66 -0.52 18.26
N ASP A 192 20.61 -0.20 19.55
CA ASP A 192 21.39 -0.87 20.60
C ASP A 192 20.61 -2.00 21.30
N ARG A 193 19.38 -2.31 20.85
CA ARG A 193 18.54 -3.35 21.46
C ARG A 193 18.59 -4.64 20.65
N ASP A 194 18.86 -5.76 21.32
CA ASP A 194 18.86 -7.09 20.70
C ASP A 194 17.44 -7.65 20.61
N TYR A 195 16.96 -7.89 19.40
CA TYR A 195 15.66 -8.50 19.09
C TYR A 195 15.75 -9.98 18.69
N SER A 196 16.89 -10.65 18.86
CA SER A 196 17.11 -12.05 18.45
C SER A 196 16.09 -13.00 19.07
N LYS A 197 15.83 -12.88 20.35
CA LYS A 197 14.88 -13.74 21.08
C LYS A 197 13.44 -13.56 20.62
N ILE A 198 13.00 -12.34 20.31
CA ILE A 198 11.65 -12.10 19.82
C ILE A 198 11.50 -12.66 18.38
N LYS A 199 12.54 -12.54 17.55
CA LYS A 199 12.57 -13.17 16.21
C LYS A 199 12.47 -14.70 16.30
N GLU A 200 13.13 -15.33 17.26
CA GLU A 200 12.98 -16.78 17.48
C GLU A 200 11.56 -17.16 17.90
N THR A 201 10.93 -16.37 18.76
CA THR A 201 9.57 -16.59 19.23
C THR A 201 8.54 -16.47 18.08
N LEU A 202 8.84 -15.67 17.06
CA LEU A 202 7.97 -15.41 15.91
C LEU A 202 8.21 -16.37 14.73
N LYS A 203 9.16 -17.27 14.78
CA LYS A 203 9.37 -18.34 13.79
C LYS A 203 8.40 -19.49 14.03
#